data_b0492ccc5f5e3d584b5c1faf62728c9c
#
_entry.id   b0492ccc5f5e3d584b5c1faf62728c9c
#
_cell.length_a   1.000
_cell.length_b   1.000
_cell.length_c   1.000
_cell.angle_alpha   90.00
_cell.angle_beta   90.00
_cell.angle_gamma   90.00
#
_symmetry.space_group_name_H-M   'P 1'
#
loop_
_entity.id
_entity.type
_entity.pdbx_description
1 polymer ?
#
loop_
_entity_poly.entity_id
_entity_poly.type
_entity_poly.pdbx_seq_one_letter_code
_entity_poly.pdbx_strand_id
1 'polypeptide(L)'
;MKLAHTGSGFSTSNQLKIMSDMIIPGDIQMTGSGQPFVLLPDCQTMGGYPRIGCIIPPDLPAIAQLKTGRTVKFKFISRDEANRIASKDLKCLEIIKERCLEPIRDPQNMADLLNFNLIDGAVWAKN
;
A
#
# COMPACT_ATOMS: atom_id res chain seq x y z
N MET A 1 4.83 2.05 -8.25
CA MET A 1 3.87 2.77 -9.13
C MET A 1 4.52 4.03 -9.66
N LYS A 2 4.56 4.22 -10.98
CA LYS A 2 5.11 5.41 -11.64
C LYS A 2 4.07 6.52 -11.66
N LEU A 3 4.48 7.75 -11.30
CA LEU A 3 3.63 8.92 -11.36
C LEU A 3 4.02 9.78 -12.58
N ALA A 4 3.04 10.13 -13.40
CA ALA A 4 3.24 11.12 -14.44
C ALA A 4 3.25 12.52 -13.82
N HIS A 5 4.17 13.36 -14.24
CA HIS A 5 4.32 14.70 -13.73
C HIS A 5 3.79 15.70 -14.76
N THR A 6 2.97 16.66 -14.30
CA THR A 6 2.51 17.77 -15.11
C THR A 6 3.31 19.02 -14.76
N GLY A 7 4.28 19.40 -15.58
CA GLY A 7 5.13 20.58 -15.34
C GLY A 7 6.60 20.34 -15.65
N SER A 8 7.47 21.26 -15.24
CA SER A 8 8.91 21.25 -15.54
C SER A 8 9.72 20.13 -14.86
N GLY A 9 9.09 19.18 -14.20
CA GLY A 9 9.72 18.05 -13.54
C GLY A 9 10.60 18.44 -12.35
N PHE A 10 10.95 17.47 -11.55
CA PHE A 10 12.01 17.64 -10.56
C PHE A 10 13.34 17.46 -11.29
N SER A 11 13.99 18.56 -11.70
CA SER A 11 15.33 18.47 -12.24
C SER A 11 16.34 18.47 -11.09
N THR A 12 17.24 17.52 -11.09
CA THR A 12 18.43 17.57 -10.25
C THR A 12 19.63 17.82 -11.12
N SER A 13 20.47 18.76 -10.72
CA SER A 13 21.70 19.12 -11.41
C SER A 13 22.79 18.04 -11.30
N ASN A 14 22.62 17.04 -10.44
CA ASN A 14 23.60 15.97 -10.17
C ASN A 14 22.98 14.59 -10.38
N GLN A 15 23.88 13.61 -10.65
CA GLN A 15 23.48 12.21 -10.76
C GLN A 15 22.72 11.76 -9.52
N LEU A 16 21.49 11.27 -9.75
CA LEU A 16 20.58 10.80 -8.70
C LEU A 16 20.96 9.43 -8.11
N LYS A 17 22.23 9.07 -8.16
CA LYS A 17 22.74 7.88 -7.47
C LYS A 17 23.29 8.28 -6.11
N ILE A 18 22.63 7.82 -5.08
CA ILE A 18 23.10 7.90 -3.69
C ILE A 18 23.57 6.51 -3.25
N MET A 19 24.29 6.45 -2.13
CA MET A 19 24.58 5.18 -1.48
C MET A 19 23.25 4.44 -1.22
N SER A 20 23.24 3.13 -1.47
CA SER A 20 22.05 2.31 -1.22
C SER A 20 21.63 2.41 0.23
N ASP A 21 20.36 2.71 0.43
CA ASP A 21 19.72 2.85 1.74
C ASP A 21 18.50 1.93 1.83
N MET A 22 18.07 1.66 3.05
CA MET A 22 16.84 0.90 3.29
C MET A 22 15.63 1.67 2.75
N ILE A 23 14.80 0.97 2.02
CA ILE A 23 13.55 1.49 1.47
C ILE A 23 12.35 0.72 2.00
N ILE A 24 11.23 1.40 2.14
CA ILE A 24 10.00 0.84 2.67
C ILE A 24 8.81 1.12 1.73
N PRO A 25 7.75 0.31 1.79
CA PRO A 25 6.51 0.63 1.11
C PRO A 25 6.00 2.02 1.51
N GLY A 26 5.57 2.79 0.52
CA GLY A 26 5.16 4.19 0.71
C GLY A 26 6.23 5.22 0.38
N ASP A 27 7.50 4.83 0.32
CA ASP A 27 8.57 5.73 -0.10
C ASP A 27 8.32 6.26 -1.51
N ILE A 28 8.58 7.54 -1.70
CA ILE A 28 8.51 8.20 -3.00
C ILE A 28 9.95 8.46 -3.45
N GLN A 29 10.40 7.68 -4.42
CA GLN A 29 11.73 7.80 -4.98
C GLN A 29 11.72 8.60 -6.28
N MET A 30 12.80 9.35 -6.49
CA MET A 30 13.04 10.09 -7.72
C MET A 30 14.07 9.37 -8.57
N THR A 31 13.70 9.02 -9.79
CA THR A 31 14.62 8.43 -10.75
C THR A 31 15.37 9.49 -11.55
N GLY A 32 16.44 9.07 -12.24
CA GLY A 32 17.25 9.96 -13.08
C GLY A 32 16.48 10.69 -14.19
N SER A 33 15.30 10.20 -14.55
CA SER A 33 14.41 10.87 -15.51
C SER A 33 13.56 11.98 -14.88
N GLY A 34 13.73 12.28 -13.59
CA GLY A 34 12.94 13.29 -12.88
C GLY A 34 11.49 12.88 -12.61
N GLN A 35 11.19 11.60 -12.76
CA GLN A 35 9.85 11.07 -12.48
C GLN A 35 9.79 10.40 -11.11
N PRO A 36 8.78 10.73 -10.30
CA PRO A 36 8.59 10.11 -9.00
C PRO A 36 7.96 8.71 -9.12
N PHE A 37 8.39 7.81 -8.26
CA PHE A 37 7.86 6.47 -8.11
C PHE A 37 7.44 6.23 -6.67
N VAL A 38 6.20 5.84 -6.47
CA VAL A 38 5.73 5.33 -5.17
C VAL A 38 6.06 3.85 -5.09
N LEU A 39 6.75 3.46 -4.04
CA LEU A 39 7.05 2.06 -3.74
C LEU A 39 5.84 1.41 -3.08
N LEU A 40 5.41 0.30 -3.61
CA LEU A 40 4.34 -0.54 -3.08
C LEU A 40 4.93 -1.77 -2.37
N PRO A 41 4.12 -2.62 -1.70
CA PRO A 41 4.63 -3.73 -0.89
C PRO A 41 5.62 -4.69 -1.55
N ASP A 42 5.58 -4.84 -2.87
CA ASP A 42 6.54 -5.68 -3.63
C ASP A 42 7.84 -4.97 -3.97
N CYS A 43 8.15 -3.86 -3.31
CA CYS A 43 9.39 -3.12 -3.56
C CYS A 43 10.62 -3.88 -3.04
N GLN A 44 11.77 -3.51 -3.59
CA GLN A 44 13.07 -3.97 -3.10
C GLN A 44 13.29 -3.48 -1.67
N THR A 45 14.18 -4.13 -0.93
CA THR A 45 14.54 -3.74 0.45
C THR A 45 15.61 -2.67 0.51
N MET A 46 16.39 -2.53 -0.56
CA MET A 46 17.49 -1.57 -0.67
C MET A 46 17.39 -0.82 -2.00
N GLY A 47 17.70 0.47 -1.99
CA GLY A 47 17.68 1.31 -3.18
C GLY A 47 18.65 2.47 -3.12
N GLY A 48 19.16 2.89 -4.28
CA GLY A 48 20.12 3.99 -4.43
C GLY A 48 19.54 5.22 -5.10
N TYR A 49 18.22 5.41 -5.07
CA TYR A 49 17.57 6.63 -5.56
C TYR A 49 17.15 7.54 -4.41
N PRO A 50 17.25 8.87 -4.58
CA PRO A 50 16.80 9.81 -3.56
C PRO A 50 15.32 9.62 -3.22
N ARG A 51 15.03 9.62 -1.92
CA ARG A 51 13.68 9.62 -1.38
C ARG A 51 13.25 11.06 -1.13
N ILE A 52 12.14 11.48 -1.74
CA ILE A 52 11.59 12.84 -1.60
C ILE A 52 10.48 12.92 -0.55
N GLY A 53 10.00 11.80 -0.08
CA GLY A 53 8.98 11.70 0.94
C GLY A 53 8.54 10.25 1.15
N CYS A 54 7.63 10.07 2.10
CA CYS A 54 6.99 8.79 2.35
C CYS A 54 5.49 9.03 2.57
N ILE A 55 4.67 8.16 1.99
CA ILE A 55 3.22 8.16 2.19
C ILE A 55 2.94 7.53 3.55
N ILE A 56 2.08 8.15 4.33
CA ILE A 56 1.64 7.58 5.61
C ILE A 56 0.86 6.28 5.38
N PRO A 57 0.99 5.28 6.26
CA PRO A 57 0.36 3.98 6.07
C PRO A 57 -1.15 4.01 5.79
N PRO A 58 -1.97 4.87 6.43
CA PRO A 58 -3.41 4.96 6.15
C PRO A 58 -3.75 5.37 4.71
N ASP A 59 -2.88 6.13 4.03
CA ASP A 59 -3.14 6.60 2.67
C ASP A 59 -2.60 5.64 1.59
N LEU A 60 -1.74 4.69 1.96
CA LEU A 60 -1.11 3.79 1.01
C LEU A 60 -2.09 2.90 0.24
N PRO A 61 -3.15 2.34 0.87
CA PRO A 61 -4.17 1.57 0.15
C PRO A 61 -4.91 2.41 -0.91
N ALA A 62 -5.18 3.68 -0.62
CA ALA A 62 -5.83 4.57 -1.56
C ALA A 62 -4.95 4.83 -2.80
N ILE A 63 -3.64 5.03 -2.58
CA ILE A 63 -2.67 5.18 -3.66
C ILE A 63 -2.55 3.89 -4.49
N ALA A 64 -2.49 2.73 -3.84
CA ALA A 64 -2.35 1.45 -4.53
C ALA A 64 -3.54 1.12 -5.44
N GLN A 65 -4.73 1.59 -5.09
CA GLN A 65 -5.98 1.35 -5.82
C GLN A 65 -6.30 2.42 -6.88
N LEU A 66 -5.43 3.38 -7.08
CA LEU A 66 -5.65 4.43 -8.08
C LEU A 66 -5.67 3.87 -9.50
N LYS A 67 -6.72 4.22 -10.22
CA LYS A 67 -6.82 3.92 -11.64
C LYS A 67 -5.92 4.84 -12.46
N THR A 68 -5.38 4.32 -13.57
CA THR A 68 -4.60 5.10 -14.54
C THR A 68 -5.38 6.35 -14.98
N GLY A 69 -4.68 7.47 -15.11
CA GLY A 69 -5.25 8.76 -15.53
C GLY A 69 -5.85 9.60 -14.39
N ARG A 70 -5.87 9.09 -13.16
CA ARG A 70 -6.29 9.90 -12.01
C ARG A 70 -5.17 10.81 -11.53
N THR A 71 -5.55 12.01 -11.11
CA THR A 71 -4.61 13.00 -10.55
C THR A 71 -4.55 12.85 -9.03
N VAL A 72 -3.34 12.90 -8.49
CA VAL A 72 -3.05 12.86 -7.06
C VAL A 72 -2.35 14.13 -6.65
N LYS A 73 -2.74 14.68 -5.51
CA LYS A 73 -2.04 15.79 -4.87
C LYS A 73 -1.44 15.32 -3.55
N PHE A 74 -0.15 15.55 -3.37
CA PHE A 74 0.54 15.27 -2.12
C PHE A 74 0.63 16.53 -1.28
N LYS A 75 0.45 16.38 0.02
CA LYS A 75 0.63 17.44 1.02
C LYS A 75 1.63 16.95 2.05
N PHE A 76 2.64 17.77 2.33
CA PHE A 76 3.52 17.52 3.46
C PHE A 76 2.80 17.80 4.78
N ILE A 77 2.94 16.89 5.72
CA ILE A 77 2.40 17.01 7.06
C ILE A 77 3.52 16.81 8.09
N SER A 78 3.32 17.30 9.29
CA SER A 78 4.26 17.07 10.38
C SER A 78 4.23 15.62 10.86
N ARG A 79 5.31 15.20 11.52
CA ARG A 79 5.40 13.86 12.12
C ARG A 79 4.28 13.63 13.15
N ASP A 80 3.96 14.65 13.95
CA ASP A 80 2.91 14.54 14.97
C ASP A 80 1.52 14.38 14.34
N GLU A 81 1.27 15.11 13.25
CA GLU A 81 0.04 14.97 12.48
C GLU A 81 -0.05 13.56 11.84
N ALA A 82 1.03 13.06 11.28
CA ALA A 82 1.10 11.70 10.72
C ALA A 82 0.80 10.64 11.78
N ASN A 83 1.42 10.74 12.96
CA ASN A 83 1.19 9.83 14.08
C ASN A 83 -0.26 9.87 14.56
N ARG A 84 -0.86 11.07 14.62
CA ARG A 84 -2.27 11.22 15.02
C ARG A 84 -3.21 10.55 14.02
N ILE A 85 -2.96 10.71 12.73
CA ILE A 85 -3.76 10.06 11.67
C ILE A 85 -3.61 8.55 11.76
N ALA A 86 -2.40 8.04 11.87
CA ALA A 86 -2.13 6.60 11.98
C ALA A 86 -2.80 5.98 13.23
N SER A 87 -2.72 6.66 14.38
CA SER A 87 -3.38 6.19 15.61
C SER A 87 -4.90 6.15 15.49
N LYS A 88 -5.49 7.11 14.77
CA LYS A 88 -6.94 7.11 14.51
C LYS A 88 -7.34 5.96 13.59
N ASP A 89 -6.54 5.67 12.58
CA ASP A 89 -6.78 4.57 11.65
C ASP A 89 -6.72 3.21 12.37
N LEU A 90 -5.71 2.99 13.20
CA LEU A 90 -5.59 1.78 14.02
C LEU A 90 -6.80 1.57 14.92
N LYS A 91 -7.28 2.61 15.61
CA LYS A 91 -8.50 2.52 16.43
C LYS A 91 -9.74 2.16 15.60
N CYS A 92 -9.83 2.68 14.38
CA CYS A 92 -10.90 2.33 13.47
C CYS A 92 -10.87 0.85 13.09
N LEU A 93 -9.68 0.30 12.82
CA LEU A 93 -9.49 -1.12 12.52
C LEU A 93 -9.85 -2.02 13.72
N GLU A 94 -9.50 -1.61 14.94
CA GLU A 94 -9.90 -2.32 16.17
C GLU A 94 -11.44 -2.39 16.29
N ILE A 95 -12.13 -1.27 16.10
CA ILE A 95 -13.60 -1.23 16.14
C ILE A 95 -14.22 -2.14 15.06
N ILE A 96 -13.65 -2.13 13.85
CA ILE A 96 -14.12 -3.02 12.77
C ILE A 96 -13.93 -4.47 13.17
N LYS A 97 -12.77 -4.83 13.70
CA LYS A 97 -12.45 -6.18 14.16
C LYS A 97 -13.44 -6.67 15.24
N GLU A 98 -13.77 -5.82 16.21
CA GLU A 98 -14.75 -6.14 17.27
C GLU A 98 -16.17 -6.35 16.72
N ARG A 99 -16.49 -5.72 15.59
CA ARG A 99 -17.80 -5.86 14.93
C ARG A 99 -17.87 -6.97 13.89
N CYS A 100 -16.75 -7.57 13.55
CA CYS A 100 -16.72 -8.73 12.67
C CYS A 100 -17.26 -9.94 13.43
N LEU A 101 -18.37 -10.50 12.93
CA LEU A 101 -18.92 -11.76 13.41
C LEU A 101 -18.43 -12.87 12.46
N GLU A 102 -18.04 -14.01 13.00
CA GLU A 102 -17.85 -15.18 12.17
C GLU A 102 -19.17 -15.54 11.50
N PRO A 103 -19.20 -15.70 10.18
CA PRO A 103 -20.41 -16.15 9.50
C PRO A 103 -20.67 -17.60 9.90
N ILE A 104 -21.55 -17.82 10.87
CA ILE A 104 -22.04 -19.16 11.21
C ILE A 104 -22.89 -19.61 10.03
N ARG A 105 -22.34 -20.43 9.18
CA ARG A 105 -23.05 -21.08 8.08
C ARG A 105 -23.53 -22.44 8.56
N ASP A 106 -24.81 -22.54 8.89
CA ASP A 106 -25.43 -23.83 9.19
C ASP A 106 -25.75 -24.53 7.87
N PRO A 107 -25.14 -25.69 7.58
CA PRO A 107 -25.39 -26.45 6.35
C PRO A 107 -26.85 -26.80 6.13
N GLN A 108 -27.63 -26.95 7.20
CA GLN A 108 -29.06 -27.29 7.11
C GLN A 108 -29.92 -26.14 6.56
N ASN A 109 -29.44 -24.92 6.67
CA ASN A 109 -30.13 -23.70 6.20
C ASN A 109 -29.58 -23.17 4.87
N MET A 110 -28.68 -23.89 4.22
CA MET A 110 -28.10 -23.50 2.92
C MET A 110 -28.94 -24.08 1.78
N ALA A 111 -29.69 -23.24 1.08
CA ALA A 111 -30.47 -23.64 -0.08
C ALA A 111 -29.64 -24.14 -1.27
N ASP A 112 -28.40 -23.68 -1.35
CA ASP A 112 -27.47 -23.95 -2.45
C ASP A 112 -26.13 -24.55 -1.99
N LEU A 113 -26.22 -25.45 -1.01
CA LEU A 113 -25.05 -26.09 -0.38
C LEU A 113 -24.05 -26.67 -1.40
N LEU A 114 -24.54 -27.20 -2.51
CA LEU A 114 -23.72 -27.80 -3.56
C LEU A 114 -22.90 -26.77 -4.35
N ASN A 115 -23.26 -25.50 -4.29
CA ASN A 115 -22.49 -24.41 -4.91
C ASN A 115 -21.28 -23.97 -4.07
N PHE A 116 -21.19 -24.45 -2.84
CA PHE A 116 -20.06 -24.12 -1.98
C PHE A 116 -19.00 -25.21 -2.05
N ASN A 117 -17.74 -24.78 -2.16
CA ASN A 117 -16.62 -25.71 -2.00
C ASN A 117 -16.49 -26.03 -0.50
N LEU A 118 -16.98 -27.19 -0.10
CA LEU A 118 -16.94 -27.66 1.29
C LEU A 118 -15.56 -28.23 1.69
N ILE A 119 -14.67 -28.41 0.71
CA ILE A 119 -13.29 -28.85 0.95
C ILE A 119 -12.40 -27.63 0.77
N ASP A 120 -11.99 -27.04 1.87
CA ASP A 120 -11.07 -25.92 1.85
C ASP A 120 -9.63 -26.42 1.88
N GLY A 121 -8.87 -26.09 0.84
CA GLY A 121 -7.45 -26.36 0.74
C GLY A 121 -7.07 -27.70 0.10
N ALA A 122 -5.76 -27.95 0.06
CA ALA A 122 -5.18 -29.16 -0.47
C ALA A 122 -5.29 -30.31 0.56
N VAL A 123 -5.90 -31.41 0.16
CA VAL A 123 -5.89 -32.64 0.95
C VAL A 123 -4.52 -33.31 0.77
N TRP A 124 -3.72 -33.35 1.82
CA TRP A 124 -2.49 -34.13 1.84
C TRP A 124 -2.83 -35.58 2.10
N ALA A 125 -2.76 -36.40 1.08
CA ALA A 125 -2.74 -37.84 1.29
C ALA A 125 -1.37 -38.21 1.89
N LYS A 126 -1.34 -38.60 3.17
CA LYS A 126 -0.19 -39.30 3.73
C LYS A 126 -0.26 -40.76 3.25
N ASN A 127 0.68 -41.14 2.37
CA ASN A 127 0.98 -42.55 2.11
C ASN A 127 1.65 -43.15 3.34
#